data_1b3498c6f9d85db7c5617f0b748c4c65
#
_entry.id   1b3498c6f9d85db7c5617f0b748c4c65
#
_cell.length_a   1.000
_cell.length_b   1.000
_cell.length_c   1.000
_cell.angle_alpha   90.00
_cell.angle_beta   90.00
_cell.angle_gamma   90.00
#
_symmetry.space_group_name_H-M   'P 1'
#
loop_
_entity.id
_entity.type
_entity.pdbx_description
1 polymer ?
#
loop_
_entity_poly.entity_id
_entity_poly.type
_entity_poly.pdbx_seq_one_letter_code
_entity_poly.pdbx_strand_id
1 'polypeptide(L)'
;IPNSFLIKGVDENCYFFNNVHDLNKLNSFLKKSRDTALHKKLFIVGGGPSGIELACKIKDIFTDQFKINVIEKSNEILNKNKIFNREQAEKALEKRKINVLLNSTVKEVSETKITISNESGIISLDKDIVIWTAGVKPNLSYLETDQIPKKFGRILVNNNLQIENHKNCFAIGDISVIEGMEDLPITAQVAMQEGNHLANNLELLIQGKDPLPFEFQDNGEMISLGIGEASISGLGVTVSGKLAFEARRLIYASKLPDITESLKSASSWIFQKKSIFKNFLKKDYSN
;
A
#
# COMPACT_ATOMS: atom_id res chain seq x y z
N ILE A 1 1.75 2.53 -11.49
CA ILE A 1 2.77 1.49 -11.67
C ILE A 1 3.83 1.59 -10.58
N PRO A 2 4.56 0.50 -10.25
CA PRO A 2 5.68 0.55 -9.31
C PRO A 2 6.72 1.57 -9.75
N ASN A 3 7.38 2.20 -8.78
CA ASN A 3 8.53 3.06 -9.02
C ASN A 3 9.80 2.36 -8.58
N SER A 4 10.59 1.87 -9.52
CA SER A 4 11.91 1.26 -9.25
C SER A 4 13.01 2.29 -9.00
N PHE A 5 12.70 3.59 -9.16
CA PHE A 5 13.67 4.70 -9.04
C PHE A 5 14.92 4.50 -9.92
N LEU A 6 14.80 3.73 -11.00
CA LEU A 6 15.90 3.35 -11.90
C LEU A 6 17.08 2.67 -11.17
N ILE A 7 16.81 2.06 -10.01
CA ILE A 7 17.82 1.32 -9.28
C ILE A 7 18.11 0.02 -10.03
N LYS A 8 19.39 -0.23 -10.29
CA LYS A 8 19.87 -1.37 -11.06
C LYS A 8 19.38 -2.69 -10.47
N GLY A 9 18.77 -3.52 -11.32
CA GLY A 9 18.31 -4.87 -11.03
C GLY A 9 17.00 -4.96 -10.24
N VAL A 10 16.31 -3.84 -9.94
CA VAL A 10 15.02 -3.87 -9.24
C VAL A 10 13.95 -4.47 -10.12
N ASP A 11 13.88 -4.05 -11.38
CA ASP A 11 12.83 -4.51 -12.30
C ASP A 11 12.96 -6.01 -12.62
N GLU A 12 14.19 -6.54 -12.62
CA GLU A 12 14.49 -7.94 -12.95
C GLU A 12 14.46 -8.87 -11.73
N ASN A 13 14.91 -8.40 -10.55
CA ASN A 13 15.20 -9.25 -9.39
C ASN A 13 14.26 -9.04 -8.20
N CYS A 14 13.22 -8.19 -8.33
CA CYS A 14 12.24 -7.96 -7.28
C CYS A 14 10.85 -8.43 -7.68
N TYR A 15 10.06 -8.81 -6.67
CA TYR A 15 8.63 -8.95 -6.79
C TYR A 15 7.96 -7.62 -6.46
N PHE A 16 7.00 -7.22 -7.27
CA PHE A 16 6.14 -6.07 -6.98
C PHE A 16 4.84 -6.53 -6.31
N PHE A 17 4.07 -5.57 -5.76
CA PHE A 17 2.83 -5.85 -5.06
C PHE A 17 1.80 -4.74 -5.32
N ASN A 18 1.47 -4.51 -6.60
CA ASN A 18 0.59 -3.41 -7.00
C ASN A 18 -0.70 -3.84 -7.69
N ASN A 19 -0.75 -5.05 -8.20
CA ASN A 19 -1.91 -5.58 -8.92
C ASN A 19 -2.10 -7.08 -8.67
N VAL A 20 -3.20 -7.64 -9.18
CA VAL A 20 -3.54 -9.06 -9.00
C VAL A 20 -2.50 -9.99 -9.65
N HIS A 21 -1.89 -9.59 -10.76
CA HIS A 21 -0.84 -10.37 -11.42
C HIS A 21 0.39 -10.48 -10.53
N ASP A 22 0.83 -9.37 -9.95
CA ASP A 22 1.95 -9.34 -9.01
C ASP A 22 1.68 -10.23 -7.79
N LEU A 23 0.46 -10.13 -7.23
CA LEU A 23 0.02 -10.96 -6.12
C LEU A 23 0.09 -12.46 -6.47
N ASN A 24 -0.41 -12.86 -7.65
CA ASN A 24 -0.40 -14.26 -8.07
C ASN A 24 1.02 -14.78 -8.27
N LYS A 25 1.90 -13.98 -8.89
CA LYS A 25 3.32 -14.30 -9.09
C LYS A 25 4.04 -14.48 -7.74
N LEU A 26 3.86 -13.52 -6.82
CA LEU A 26 4.44 -13.57 -5.49
C LEU A 26 3.91 -14.77 -4.68
N ASN A 27 2.59 -14.99 -4.68
CA ASN A 27 1.96 -16.09 -3.94
C ASN A 27 2.44 -17.48 -4.45
N SER A 28 2.54 -17.64 -5.77
CA SER A 28 3.07 -18.87 -6.38
C SER A 28 4.51 -19.15 -5.95
N PHE A 29 5.35 -18.11 -5.88
CA PHE A 29 6.71 -18.25 -5.40
C PHE A 29 6.77 -18.57 -3.89
N LEU A 30 6.03 -17.86 -3.05
CA LEU A 30 5.99 -18.09 -1.62
C LEU A 30 5.49 -19.50 -1.27
N LYS A 31 4.50 -20.03 -2.01
CA LYS A 31 3.99 -21.39 -1.84
C LYS A 31 5.06 -22.44 -2.22
N LYS A 32 5.70 -22.29 -3.37
CA LYS A 32 6.80 -23.20 -3.80
C LYS A 32 7.96 -23.21 -2.81
N SER A 33 8.19 -22.09 -2.15
CA SER A 33 9.24 -21.98 -1.13
C SER A 33 8.92 -22.73 0.17
N ARG A 34 7.67 -23.17 0.39
CA ARG A 34 7.27 -23.93 1.59
C ARG A 34 8.00 -25.27 1.73
N ASP A 35 8.23 -25.93 0.63
CA ASP A 35 8.80 -27.29 0.59
C ASP A 35 10.33 -27.29 0.54
N THR A 36 10.94 -26.11 0.60
CA THR A 36 12.39 -25.92 0.56
C THR A 36 12.93 -25.40 1.89
N ALA A 37 14.25 -25.23 1.99
CA ALA A 37 14.95 -24.87 3.23
C ALA A 37 14.26 -23.77 4.06
N LEU A 38 14.23 -23.95 5.40
CA LEU A 38 13.76 -22.97 6.38
C LEU A 38 14.67 -21.72 6.42
N HIS A 39 14.11 -20.59 6.93
CA HIS A 39 14.86 -19.35 7.16
C HIS A 39 15.34 -18.62 5.90
N LYS A 40 14.64 -18.73 4.79
CA LYS A 40 14.96 -17.93 3.60
C LYS A 40 14.96 -16.43 3.93
N LYS A 41 15.93 -15.71 3.41
CA LYS A 41 16.10 -14.27 3.62
C LYS A 41 15.18 -13.50 2.69
N LEU A 42 14.11 -12.94 3.25
CA LEU A 42 13.14 -12.11 2.56
C LEU A 42 13.34 -10.65 2.94
N PHE A 43 13.49 -9.79 1.94
CA PHE A 43 13.57 -8.34 2.12
C PHE A 43 12.32 -7.68 1.56
N ILE A 44 11.74 -6.75 2.32
CA ILE A 44 10.66 -5.86 1.87
C ILE A 44 11.23 -4.46 1.85
N VAL A 45 11.25 -3.83 0.68
CA VAL A 45 11.78 -2.48 0.50
C VAL A 45 10.64 -1.48 0.57
N GLY A 46 10.67 -0.62 1.58
CA GLY A 46 9.65 0.36 1.92
C GLY A 46 8.96 0.05 3.25
N GLY A 47 9.17 0.89 4.25
CA GLY A 47 8.55 0.84 5.59
C GLY A 47 7.22 1.59 5.68
N GLY A 48 6.57 1.88 4.56
CA GLY A 48 5.22 2.45 4.49
C GLY A 48 4.13 1.40 4.76
N PRO A 49 2.83 1.81 4.70
CA PRO A 49 1.71 0.93 5.04
C PRO A 49 1.73 -0.40 4.30
N SER A 50 1.94 -0.41 2.98
CA SER A 50 1.97 -1.65 2.17
C SER A 50 3.06 -2.62 2.62
N GLY A 51 4.27 -2.12 2.88
CA GLY A 51 5.40 -2.95 3.31
C GLY A 51 5.18 -3.56 4.70
N ILE A 52 4.69 -2.77 5.64
CA ILE A 52 4.41 -3.21 7.01
C ILE A 52 3.27 -4.23 7.05
N GLU A 53 2.15 -3.95 6.36
CA GLU A 53 1.01 -4.88 6.25
C GLU A 53 1.44 -6.21 5.65
N LEU A 54 2.23 -6.17 4.58
CA LEU A 54 2.72 -7.37 3.90
C LEU A 54 3.71 -8.16 4.76
N ALA A 55 4.64 -7.49 5.44
CA ALA A 55 5.61 -8.12 6.33
C ALA A 55 4.91 -8.91 7.45
N CYS A 56 3.95 -8.28 8.14
CA CYS A 56 3.16 -8.92 9.18
C CYS A 56 2.35 -10.11 8.63
N LYS A 57 1.70 -9.93 7.49
CA LYS A 57 0.87 -10.96 6.87
C LYS A 57 1.69 -12.18 6.41
N ILE A 58 2.83 -11.97 5.76
CA ILE A 58 3.73 -13.05 5.34
C ILE A 58 4.23 -13.82 6.57
N LYS A 59 4.64 -13.11 7.63
CA LYS A 59 5.11 -13.77 8.86
C LYS A 59 4.04 -14.61 9.52
N ASP A 60 2.79 -14.14 9.55
CA ASP A 60 1.66 -14.87 10.14
C ASP A 60 1.29 -16.14 9.32
N ILE A 61 1.45 -16.10 7.99
CA ILE A 61 1.12 -17.23 7.11
C ILE A 61 2.25 -18.26 7.05
N PHE A 62 3.49 -17.80 6.97
CA PHE A 62 4.65 -18.64 6.69
C PHE A 62 5.57 -18.86 7.89
N THR A 63 5.22 -18.27 9.04
CA THR A 63 5.94 -18.45 10.32
C THR A 63 7.47 -18.34 10.19
N ASP A 64 8.20 -19.42 10.43
CA ASP A 64 9.67 -19.45 10.42
C ASP A 64 10.30 -19.78 9.05
N GLN A 65 9.46 -19.93 8.04
CA GLN A 65 9.92 -20.12 6.65
C GLN A 65 10.83 -18.98 6.17
N PHE A 66 10.48 -17.76 6.57
CA PHE A 66 11.20 -16.55 6.17
C PHE A 66 11.76 -15.79 7.36
N LYS A 67 13.05 -15.39 7.22
CA LYS A 67 13.64 -14.31 8.01
C LYS A 67 13.36 -12.99 7.29
N ILE A 68 12.38 -12.24 7.80
CA ILE A 68 11.90 -11.02 7.15
C ILE A 68 12.70 -9.82 7.62
N ASN A 69 13.16 -9.00 6.66
CA ASN A 69 13.84 -7.73 6.88
C ASN A 69 13.09 -6.65 6.11
N VAL A 70 12.69 -5.58 6.77
CA VAL A 70 12.12 -4.38 6.15
C VAL A 70 13.23 -3.35 6.01
N ILE A 71 13.41 -2.79 4.80
CA ILE A 71 14.37 -1.73 4.53
C ILE A 71 13.61 -0.42 4.36
N GLU A 72 13.94 0.58 5.16
CA GLU A 72 13.33 1.90 5.11
C GLU A 72 14.43 2.99 5.06
N LYS A 73 14.26 3.94 4.14
CA LYS A 73 15.20 5.05 3.96
C LYS A 73 15.12 6.09 5.07
N SER A 74 13.95 6.22 5.69
CA SER A 74 13.72 7.16 6.77
C SER A 74 14.23 6.62 8.10
N ASN A 75 14.32 7.49 9.10
CA ASN A 75 14.69 7.13 10.48
C ASN A 75 13.57 6.44 11.26
N GLU A 76 12.39 6.28 10.65
CA GLU A 76 11.24 5.61 11.25
C GLU A 76 10.36 4.97 10.17
N ILE A 77 9.64 3.91 10.52
CA ILE A 77 8.59 3.34 9.68
C ILE A 77 7.36 4.23 9.70
N LEU A 78 6.48 4.13 8.70
CA LEU A 78 5.21 4.86 8.67
C LEU A 78 5.38 6.37 8.97
N ASN A 79 6.47 6.97 8.48
CA ASN A 79 6.89 8.33 8.80
C ASN A 79 5.85 9.43 8.44
N LYS A 80 4.91 9.13 7.54
CA LYS A 80 3.79 10.01 7.16
C LYS A 80 2.47 9.65 7.83
N ASN A 81 2.47 8.65 8.69
CA ASN A 81 1.28 8.14 9.36
C ASN A 81 1.18 8.68 10.80
N LYS A 82 -0.02 8.55 11.38
CA LYS A 82 -0.26 8.98 12.77
C LYS A 82 0.59 8.18 13.75
N ILE A 83 1.14 8.85 14.76
CA ILE A 83 2.07 8.29 15.74
C ILE A 83 1.52 7.01 16.37
N PHE A 84 0.25 7.00 16.76
CA PHE A 84 -0.38 5.81 17.34
C PHE A 84 -0.27 4.59 16.42
N ASN A 85 -0.54 4.74 15.13
CA ASN A 85 -0.47 3.63 14.18
C ASN A 85 0.97 3.12 13.97
N ARG A 86 1.95 4.04 13.98
CA ARG A 86 3.37 3.69 13.93
C ARG A 86 3.79 2.87 15.15
N GLU A 87 3.46 3.31 16.37
CA GLU A 87 3.77 2.60 17.61
C GLU A 87 3.15 1.19 17.63
N GLN A 88 1.91 1.05 17.15
CA GLN A 88 1.28 -0.26 17.05
C GLN A 88 1.95 -1.15 16.00
N ALA A 89 2.42 -0.56 14.90
CA ALA A 89 3.17 -1.28 13.87
C ALA A 89 4.54 -1.76 14.40
N GLU A 90 5.28 -0.93 15.11
CA GLU A 90 6.55 -1.29 15.75
C GLU A 90 6.37 -2.49 16.69
N LYS A 91 5.38 -2.44 17.59
CA LYS A 91 5.03 -3.56 18.48
C LYS A 91 4.67 -4.84 17.71
N ALA A 92 3.94 -4.70 16.60
CA ALA A 92 3.54 -5.84 15.77
C ALA A 92 4.74 -6.48 15.04
N LEU A 93 5.71 -5.69 14.58
CA LEU A 93 6.95 -6.16 13.97
C LEU A 93 7.86 -6.85 14.99
N GLU A 94 8.03 -6.25 16.16
CA GLU A 94 8.82 -6.80 17.27
C GLU A 94 8.26 -8.16 17.72
N LYS A 95 6.95 -8.23 17.98
CA LYS A 95 6.24 -9.48 18.35
C LYS A 95 6.49 -10.61 17.36
N ARG A 96 6.63 -10.27 16.07
CA ARG A 96 6.85 -11.20 14.96
C ARG A 96 8.32 -11.44 14.64
N LYS A 97 9.24 -10.80 15.37
CA LYS A 97 10.69 -10.87 15.13
C LYS A 97 11.06 -10.48 13.70
N ILE A 98 10.38 -9.47 13.16
CA ILE A 98 10.69 -8.87 11.87
C ILE A 98 11.77 -7.82 12.10
N ASN A 99 12.89 -7.94 11.39
CA ASN A 99 13.98 -6.98 11.46
C ASN A 99 13.68 -5.73 10.62
N VAL A 100 14.01 -4.55 11.13
CA VAL A 100 13.83 -3.27 10.42
C VAL A 100 15.18 -2.58 10.28
N LEU A 101 15.55 -2.27 9.05
CA LEU A 101 16.76 -1.54 8.68
C LEU A 101 16.36 -0.11 8.31
N LEU A 102 16.37 0.78 9.28
CA LEU A 102 16.11 2.21 9.10
C LEU A 102 17.35 2.93 8.51
N ASN A 103 17.18 4.17 8.06
CA ASN A 103 18.22 4.99 7.44
C ASN A 103 18.96 4.22 6.32
N SER A 104 18.26 3.29 5.63
CA SER A 104 18.84 2.36 4.68
C SER A 104 18.24 2.51 3.30
N THR A 105 19.07 2.80 2.31
CA THR A 105 18.65 2.99 0.91
C THR A 105 19.20 1.88 0.04
N VAL A 106 18.34 1.23 -0.74
CA VAL A 106 18.78 0.22 -1.73
C VAL A 106 19.54 0.91 -2.86
N LYS A 107 20.67 0.35 -3.24
CA LYS A 107 21.53 0.81 -4.35
C LYS A 107 21.50 -0.12 -5.56
N GLU A 108 21.39 -1.40 -5.34
CA GLU A 108 21.35 -2.43 -6.38
C GLU A 108 20.70 -3.70 -5.85
N VAL A 109 20.04 -4.44 -6.74
CA VAL A 109 19.53 -5.79 -6.46
C VAL A 109 20.02 -6.74 -7.54
N SER A 110 20.86 -7.70 -7.18
CA SER A 110 21.29 -8.78 -8.06
C SER A 110 20.44 -10.05 -7.83
N GLU A 111 20.73 -11.11 -8.56
CA GLU A 111 20.06 -12.39 -8.40
C GLU A 111 20.14 -12.94 -6.96
N THR A 112 21.31 -12.81 -6.31
CA THR A 112 21.58 -13.40 -5.00
C THR A 112 21.79 -12.39 -3.87
N LYS A 113 21.93 -11.10 -4.18
CA LYS A 113 22.29 -10.06 -3.19
C LYS A 113 21.43 -8.81 -3.34
N ILE A 114 21.25 -8.13 -2.22
CA ILE A 114 20.74 -6.76 -2.14
C ILE A 114 21.82 -5.87 -1.54
N THR A 115 22.15 -4.79 -2.22
CA THR A 115 23.15 -3.81 -1.76
C THR A 115 22.42 -2.58 -1.24
N ILE A 116 22.69 -2.23 0.01
CA ILE A 116 22.12 -1.07 0.70
C ILE A 116 23.21 -0.09 1.11
N SER A 117 22.87 1.16 1.27
CA SER A 117 23.70 2.20 1.87
C SER A 117 23.01 2.70 3.13
N ASN A 118 23.73 2.76 4.24
CA ASN A 118 23.29 3.32 5.51
C ASN A 118 24.45 4.12 6.16
N GLU A 119 24.31 4.50 7.42
CA GLU A 119 25.33 5.26 8.17
C GLU A 119 26.67 4.52 8.28
N SER A 120 26.66 3.19 8.28
CA SER A 120 27.87 2.36 8.32
C SER A 120 28.54 2.20 6.95
N GLY A 121 27.98 2.76 5.88
CA GLY A 121 28.47 2.68 4.52
C GLY A 121 27.66 1.78 3.60
N ILE A 122 28.29 1.21 2.59
CA ILE A 122 27.64 0.33 1.60
C ILE A 122 27.83 -1.12 2.04
N ILE A 123 26.73 -1.84 2.18
CA ILE A 123 26.69 -3.23 2.64
C ILE A 123 25.95 -4.08 1.62
N SER A 124 26.50 -5.25 1.28
CA SER A 124 25.87 -6.22 0.39
C SER A 124 25.42 -7.44 1.20
N LEU A 125 24.12 -7.71 1.18
CA LEU A 125 23.46 -8.78 1.94
C LEU A 125 22.98 -9.88 1.00
N ASP A 126 23.19 -11.15 1.36
CA ASP A 126 22.60 -12.27 0.63
C ASP A 126 21.09 -12.27 0.80
N LYS A 127 20.37 -12.54 -0.29
CA LYS A 127 18.91 -12.59 -0.33
C LYS A 127 18.41 -13.79 -1.10
N ASP A 128 17.23 -14.28 -0.72
CA ASP A 128 16.46 -15.24 -1.50
C ASP A 128 15.33 -14.52 -2.25
N ILE A 129 14.71 -13.52 -1.62
CA ILE A 129 13.58 -12.77 -2.15
C ILE A 129 13.71 -11.29 -1.81
N VAL A 130 13.30 -10.43 -2.74
CA VAL A 130 13.02 -9.02 -2.51
C VAL A 130 11.61 -8.70 -2.98
N ILE A 131 10.82 -8.04 -2.13
CA ILE A 131 9.52 -7.48 -2.48
C ILE A 131 9.64 -5.96 -2.44
N TRP A 132 9.30 -5.31 -3.54
CA TRP A 132 9.43 -3.87 -3.70
C TRP A 132 8.11 -3.18 -3.45
N THR A 133 8.02 -2.39 -2.38
CA THR A 133 6.86 -1.59 -1.99
C THR A 133 7.20 -0.11 -1.81
N ALA A 134 8.38 0.32 -2.26
CA ALA A 134 8.95 1.65 -2.00
C ALA A 134 8.38 2.76 -2.89
N GLY A 135 7.15 2.67 -3.28
CA GLY A 135 6.45 3.75 -3.96
C GLY A 135 5.87 3.39 -5.32
N VAL A 136 5.01 4.27 -5.75
CA VAL A 136 4.31 4.20 -7.04
C VAL A 136 4.53 5.49 -7.82
N LYS A 137 4.39 5.41 -9.12
CA LYS A 137 4.35 6.57 -10.02
C LYS A 137 3.12 6.45 -10.92
N PRO A 138 2.53 7.57 -11.36
CA PRO A 138 1.42 7.53 -12.30
C PRO A 138 1.87 6.89 -13.62
N ASN A 139 0.96 6.18 -14.27
CA ASN A 139 1.17 5.68 -15.62
C ASN A 139 0.52 6.65 -16.60
N LEU A 140 1.32 7.51 -17.19
CA LEU A 140 0.88 8.49 -18.19
C LEU A 140 1.28 8.10 -19.63
N SER A 141 1.80 6.89 -19.82
CA SER A 141 2.36 6.47 -21.13
C SER A 141 1.34 6.38 -22.26
N TYR A 142 0.05 6.33 -21.94
CA TYR A 142 -1.06 6.27 -22.90
C TYR A 142 -1.68 7.64 -23.21
N LEU A 143 -1.17 8.70 -22.60
CA LEU A 143 -1.63 10.06 -22.84
C LEU A 143 -0.56 10.86 -23.57
N GLU A 144 -0.97 11.65 -24.56
CA GLU A 144 -0.15 12.71 -25.13
C GLU A 144 -0.11 13.88 -24.14
N THR A 145 0.90 13.88 -23.27
CA THR A 145 0.93 14.77 -22.10
C THR A 145 1.87 15.97 -22.24
N ASP A 146 2.43 16.21 -23.42
CA ASP A 146 3.44 17.27 -23.60
C ASP A 146 2.89 18.67 -23.31
N GLN A 147 1.60 18.88 -23.54
CA GLN A 147 0.89 20.15 -23.28
C GLN A 147 0.17 20.18 -21.92
N ILE A 148 0.16 19.07 -21.16
CA ILE A 148 -0.51 18.99 -19.87
C ILE A 148 0.47 19.38 -18.78
N PRO A 149 0.16 20.38 -17.93
CA PRO A 149 1.03 20.79 -16.83
C PRO A 149 1.20 19.65 -15.82
N LYS A 150 2.44 19.46 -15.36
CA LYS A 150 2.79 18.40 -14.42
C LYS A 150 3.61 18.95 -13.26
N LYS A 151 3.37 18.38 -12.07
CA LYS A 151 4.18 18.61 -10.88
C LYS A 151 4.45 17.28 -10.17
N PHE A 152 5.70 17.00 -9.83
CA PHE A 152 6.12 15.71 -9.24
C PHE A 152 5.73 14.47 -10.09
N GLY A 153 5.72 14.61 -11.43
CA GLY A 153 5.33 13.54 -12.35
C GLY A 153 3.83 13.24 -12.42
N ARG A 154 2.98 14.04 -11.73
CA ARG A 154 1.52 13.97 -11.74
C ARG A 154 0.94 15.15 -12.51
N ILE A 155 -0.29 15.00 -13.01
CA ILE A 155 -1.03 16.06 -13.69
C ILE A 155 -1.37 17.15 -12.66
N LEU A 156 -0.99 18.40 -12.96
CA LEU A 156 -1.33 19.54 -12.11
C LEU A 156 -2.77 19.97 -12.40
N VAL A 157 -3.57 20.09 -11.35
CA VAL A 157 -4.95 20.57 -11.40
C VAL A 157 -5.13 21.74 -10.45
N ASN A 158 -6.10 22.60 -10.76
CA ASN A 158 -6.53 23.66 -9.85
C ASN A 158 -7.42 23.10 -8.71
N ASN A 159 -7.87 23.98 -7.82
CA ASN A 159 -8.72 23.59 -6.68
C ASN A 159 -10.10 23.04 -7.06
N ASN A 160 -10.53 23.17 -8.31
CA ASN A 160 -11.75 22.58 -8.85
C ASN A 160 -11.50 21.24 -9.57
N LEU A 161 -10.28 20.68 -9.42
CA LEU A 161 -9.80 19.43 -10.04
C LEU A 161 -9.70 19.52 -11.59
N GLN A 162 -9.72 20.72 -12.17
CA GLN A 162 -9.56 20.95 -13.60
C GLN A 162 -8.08 21.06 -13.98
N ILE A 163 -7.73 20.51 -15.14
CA ILE A 163 -6.41 20.69 -15.74
C ILE A 163 -6.32 22.13 -16.25
N GLU A 164 -5.27 22.84 -15.89
CA GLU A 164 -5.07 24.21 -16.30
C GLU A 164 -5.11 24.35 -17.85
N ASN A 165 -5.76 25.39 -18.34
CA ASN A 165 -6.00 25.66 -19.77
C ASN A 165 -6.88 24.61 -20.51
N HIS A 166 -7.47 23.65 -19.78
CA HIS A 166 -8.32 22.59 -20.34
C HIS A 166 -9.67 22.55 -19.60
N LYS A 167 -10.58 23.48 -19.91
CA LYS A 167 -11.85 23.70 -19.18
C LYS A 167 -12.74 22.47 -18.98
N ASN A 168 -12.65 21.48 -19.88
CA ASN A 168 -13.47 20.28 -19.84
C ASN A 168 -12.67 19.01 -19.45
N CYS A 169 -11.43 19.19 -18.97
CA CYS A 169 -10.58 18.08 -18.57
C CYS A 169 -10.28 18.15 -17.08
N PHE A 170 -10.42 17.02 -16.42
CA PHE A 170 -10.20 16.87 -14.99
C PHE A 170 -9.24 15.72 -14.72
N ALA A 171 -8.52 15.77 -13.62
CA ALA A 171 -7.72 14.64 -13.16
C ALA A 171 -7.87 14.50 -11.64
N ILE A 172 -8.05 13.27 -11.18
CA ILE A 172 -8.29 12.93 -9.76
C ILE A 172 -7.49 11.69 -9.33
N GLY A 173 -7.29 11.53 -8.04
CA GLY A 173 -6.60 10.38 -7.44
C GLY A 173 -5.09 10.44 -7.63
N ASP A 174 -4.45 9.28 -7.63
CA ASP A 174 -2.98 9.13 -7.62
C ASP A 174 -2.28 9.75 -8.84
N ILE A 175 -3.02 10.01 -9.92
CA ILE A 175 -2.51 10.60 -11.17
C ILE A 175 -2.40 12.12 -11.10
N SER A 176 -3.10 12.78 -10.18
CA SER A 176 -3.20 14.23 -10.06
C SER A 176 -2.46 14.79 -8.85
N VAL A 177 -2.18 16.07 -8.89
CA VAL A 177 -1.76 16.89 -7.75
C VAL A 177 -2.49 18.23 -7.81
N ILE A 178 -3.11 18.63 -6.71
CA ILE A 178 -3.86 19.88 -6.62
C ILE A 178 -2.87 21.00 -6.27
N GLU A 179 -2.94 22.09 -7.01
CA GLU A 179 -2.13 23.29 -6.76
C GLU A 179 -2.45 23.88 -5.38
N GLY A 180 -1.40 24.12 -4.59
CA GLY A 180 -1.53 24.59 -3.20
C GLY A 180 -1.88 23.50 -2.18
N MET A 181 -2.08 22.24 -2.61
CA MET A 181 -2.36 21.08 -1.74
C MET A 181 -1.41 19.90 -2.03
N GLU A 182 -0.17 20.19 -2.38
CA GLU A 182 0.82 19.17 -2.80
C GLU A 182 1.17 18.15 -1.73
N ASP A 183 0.94 18.49 -0.47
CA ASP A 183 1.21 17.62 0.69
C ASP A 183 0.08 16.62 0.97
N LEU A 184 -1.03 16.66 0.23
CA LEU A 184 -2.08 15.66 0.36
C LEU A 184 -1.54 14.25 0.14
N PRO A 185 -1.89 13.30 1.02
CA PRO A 185 -1.40 11.93 0.89
C PRO A 185 -2.02 11.23 -0.32
N ILE A 186 -1.22 10.45 -1.02
CA ILE A 186 -1.70 9.59 -2.13
C ILE A 186 -2.42 8.39 -1.53
N THR A 187 -3.72 8.51 -1.33
CA THR A 187 -4.56 7.50 -0.66
C THR A 187 -5.92 7.34 -1.33
N ALA A 188 -6.51 6.17 -1.15
CA ALA A 188 -7.89 5.92 -1.60
C ALA A 188 -8.89 6.88 -0.94
N GLN A 189 -8.63 7.38 0.26
CA GLN A 189 -9.50 8.35 0.95
C GLN A 189 -9.56 9.68 0.20
N VAL A 190 -8.41 10.20 -0.23
CA VAL A 190 -8.33 11.42 -1.04
C VAL A 190 -9.02 11.20 -2.38
N ALA A 191 -8.65 10.12 -3.10
CA ALA A 191 -9.22 9.82 -4.41
C ALA A 191 -10.76 9.67 -4.40
N MET A 192 -11.32 9.05 -3.35
CA MET A 192 -12.78 8.93 -3.19
C MET A 192 -13.45 10.29 -2.92
N GLN A 193 -12.84 11.16 -2.13
CA GLN A 193 -13.38 12.50 -1.86
C GLN A 193 -13.29 13.37 -3.11
N GLU A 194 -12.18 13.34 -3.83
CA GLU A 194 -12.04 14.02 -5.12
C GLU A 194 -13.09 13.54 -6.13
N GLY A 195 -13.32 12.21 -6.23
CA GLY A 195 -14.33 11.66 -7.14
C GLY A 195 -15.74 12.12 -6.83
N ASN A 196 -16.13 12.10 -5.55
CA ASN A 196 -17.46 12.58 -5.12
C ASN A 196 -17.60 14.11 -5.34
N HIS A 197 -16.57 14.86 -5.04
CA HIS A 197 -16.55 16.31 -5.23
C HIS A 197 -16.66 16.67 -6.72
N LEU A 198 -15.89 15.99 -7.57
CA LEU A 198 -15.95 16.19 -9.01
C LEU A 198 -17.34 15.88 -9.58
N ALA A 199 -17.98 14.80 -9.13
CA ALA A 199 -19.33 14.47 -9.56
C ALA A 199 -20.31 15.63 -9.29
N ASN A 200 -20.27 16.20 -8.08
CA ASN A 200 -21.09 17.36 -7.73
C ASN A 200 -20.74 18.60 -8.57
N ASN A 201 -19.47 18.84 -8.82
CA ASN A 201 -19.02 19.97 -9.65
C ASN A 201 -19.45 19.82 -11.10
N LEU A 202 -19.47 18.60 -11.64
CA LEU A 202 -19.97 18.34 -12.99
C LEU A 202 -21.46 18.67 -13.10
N GLU A 203 -22.26 18.35 -12.09
CA GLU A 203 -23.68 18.75 -12.04
C GLU A 203 -23.85 20.28 -12.03
N LEU A 204 -23.05 21.01 -11.25
CA LEU A 204 -23.06 22.47 -11.22
C LEU A 204 -22.70 23.04 -12.59
N LEU A 205 -21.65 22.53 -13.23
CA LEU A 205 -21.21 22.98 -14.56
C LEU A 205 -22.28 22.75 -15.64
N ILE A 206 -22.98 21.60 -15.61
CA ILE A 206 -24.10 21.30 -16.54
C ILE A 206 -25.25 22.30 -16.34
N GLN A 207 -25.46 22.76 -15.10
CA GLN A 207 -26.47 23.77 -14.78
C GLN A 207 -26.00 25.21 -15.09
N GLY A 208 -24.80 25.41 -15.62
CA GLY A 208 -24.20 26.72 -15.88
C GLY A 208 -23.76 27.47 -14.60
N LYS A 209 -23.55 26.76 -13.51
CA LYS A 209 -23.05 27.30 -12.24
C LYS A 209 -21.55 27.11 -12.10
N ASP A 210 -20.91 27.91 -11.26
CA ASP A 210 -19.49 27.80 -10.97
C ASP A 210 -19.18 26.57 -10.11
N PRO A 211 -18.09 25.84 -10.37
CA PRO A 211 -17.64 24.74 -9.54
C PRO A 211 -17.12 25.23 -8.20
N LEU A 212 -17.25 24.41 -7.19
CA LEU A 212 -16.77 24.66 -5.84
C LEU A 212 -15.32 24.14 -5.65
N PRO A 213 -14.50 24.79 -4.84
CA PRO A 213 -13.16 24.30 -4.52
C PRO A 213 -13.21 23.02 -3.71
N PHE A 214 -12.24 22.13 -3.95
CA PHE A 214 -12.08 20.88 -3.19
C PHE A 214 -11.49 21.16 -1.81
N GLU A 215 -12.05 20.51 -0.79
CA GLU A 215 -11.54 20.51 0.57
C GLU A 215 -11.41 19.07 1.06
N PHE A 216 -10.22 18.71 1.51
CA PHE A 216 -9.97 17.38 2.06
C PHE A 216 -10.35 17.29 3.53
N GLN A 217 -11.09 16.25 3.89
CA GLN A 217 -11.42 15.92 5.28
C GLN A 217 -10.68 14.66 5.70
N ASP A 218 -9.74 14.78 6.65
CA ASP A 218 -9.04 13.62 7.21
C ASP A 218 -9.96 12.82 8.15
N ASN A 219 -10.49 11.71 7.65
CA ASN A 219 -11.32 10.77 8.43
C ASN A 219 -10.46 9.78 9.24
N GLY A 220 -9.15 9.94 9.24
CA GLY A 220 -8.22 9.04 9.90
C GLY A 220 -7.65 7.96 9.00
N GLU A 221 -6.87 7.08 9.60
CA GLU A 221 -6.16 6.01 8.89
C GLU A 221 -6.28 4.67 9.61
N MET A 222 -6.18 3.61 8.83
CA MET A 222 -6.28 2.23 9.32
C MET A 222 -5.19 1.39 8.69
N ILE A 223 -4.43 0.67 9.53
CA ILE A 223 -3.32 -0.19 9.09
C ILE A 223 -3.57 -1.61 9.58
N SER A 224 -3.45 -2.60 8.69
CA SER A 224 -3.49 -4.02 9.06
C SER A 224 -2.13 -4.44 9.61
N LEU A 225 -2.12 -5.06 10.78
CA LEU A 225 -0.89 -5.48 11.45
C LEU A 225 -0.76 -7.01 11.50
N GLY A 226 -1.29 -7.66 10.47
CA GLY A 226 -1.28 -9.10 10.31
C GLY A 226 -2.68 -9.73 10.37
N ILE A 227 -2.74 -11.03 10.69
CA ILE A 227 -4.00 -11.77 10.75
C ILE A 227 -4.70 -11.49 12.09
N GLY A 228 -5.87 -10.85 12.02
CA GLY A 228 -6.67 -10.53 13.20
C GLY A 228 -6.18 -9.34 14.02
N GLU A 229 -5.19 -8.58 13.52
CA GLU A 229 -4.65 -7.39 14.17
C GLU A 229 -4.68 -6.19 13.21
N ALA A 230 -5.05 -5.03 13.72
CA ALA A 230 -5.01 -3.75 13.01
C ALA A 230 -4.83 -2.60 14.00
N SER A 231 -4.55 -1.41 13.48
CA SER A 231 -4.64 -0.16 14.21
C SER A 231 -5.50 0.85 13.43
N ILE A 232 -6.23 1.67 14.15
CA ILE A 232 -7.09 2.74 13.64
C ILE A 232 -6.79 4.00 14.44
N SER A 233 -6.60 5.11 13.75
CA SER A 233 -6.44 6.43 14.35
C SER A 233 -7.18 7.46 13.52
N GLY A 234 -8.26 8.03 14.05
CA GLY A 234 -9.06 9.04 13.36
C GLY A 234 -10.22 9.54 14.19
N LEU A 235 -10.74 10.72 13.87
CA LEU A 235 -11.90 11.34 14.53
C LEU A 235 -11.77 11.40 16.07
N GLY A 236 -10.56 11.61 16.57
CA GLY A 236 -10.29 11.65 18.02
C GLY A 236 -10.24 10.28 18.72
N VAL A 237 -10.36 9.17 17.97
CA VAL A 237 -10.37 7.80 18.51
C VAL A 237 -9.16 7.02 18.02
N THR A 238 -8.56 6.24 18.93
CA THR A 238 -7.50 5.29 18.62
C THR A 238 -7.89 3.90 19.12
N VAL A 239 -7.79 2.90 18.25
CA VAL A 239 -8.12 1.50 18.57
C VAL A 239 -7.08 0.59 17.94
N SER A 240 -6.68 -0.48 18.65
CA SER A 240 -5.75 -1.49 18.12
C SER A 240 -6.20 -2.91 18.38
N GLY A 241 -5.50 -3.88 17.79
CA GLY A 241 -5.73 -5.30 17.96
C GLY A 241 -6.96 -5.82 17.20
N LYS A 242 -7.65 -6.79 17.81
CA LYS A 242 -8.76 -7.49 17.16
C LYS A 242 -9.99 -6.61 16.91
N LEU A 243 -10.30 -5.70 17.82
CA LEU A 243 -11.41 -4.76 17.64
C LEU A 243 -11.17 -3.85 16.45
N ALA A 244 -9.97 -3.30 16.31
CA ALA A 244 -9.58 -2.50 15.15
C ALA A 244 -9.64 -3.32 13.86
N PHE A 245 -9.24 -4.59 13.89
CA PHE A 245 -9.30 -5.48 12.73
C PHE A 245 -10.74 -5.69 12.25
N GLU A 246 -11.67 -6.00 13.14
CA GLU A 246 -13.08 -6.19 12.77
C GLU A 246 -13.74 -4.86 12.33
N ALA A 247 -13.46 -3.75 13.01
CA ALA A 247 -13.94 -2.43 12.62
C ALA A 247 -13.44 -2.04 11.23
N ARG A 248 -12.14 -2.24 10.95
CA ARG A 248 -11.57 -2.00 9.61
C ARG A 248 -12.30 -2.80 8.53
N ARG A 249 -12.60 -4.07 8.77
CA ARG A 249 -13.36 -4.91 7.83
C ARG A 249 -14.75 -4.36 7.54
N LEU A 250 -15.48 -3.95 8.59
CA LEU A 250 -16.82 -3.36 8.44
C LEU A 250 -16.78 -2.04 7.67
N ILE A 251 -15.80 -1.15 7.96
CA ILE A 251 -15.61 0.11 7.25
C ILE A 251 -15.31 -0.15 5.76
N TYR A 252 -14.48 -1.13 5.43
CA TYR A 252 -14.22 -1.46 4.01
C TYR A 252 -15.45 -2.09 3.34
N ALA A 253 -16.22 -2.91 4.04
CA ALA A 253 -17.46 -3.46 3.50
C ALA A 253 -18.48 -2.35 3.19
N SER A 254 -18.64 -1.37 4.07
CA SER A 254 -19.58 -0.25 3.86
C SER A 254 -19.22 0.66 2.68
N LYS A 255 -17.99 0.57 2.17
CA LYS A 255 -17.53 1.33 1.00
C LYS A 255 -17.72 0.59 -0.33
N LEU A 256 -18.23 -0.64 -0.31
CA LEU A 256 -18.58 -1.35 -1.53
C LEU A 256 -19.82 -0.71 -2.17
N PRO A 257 -19.87 -0.62 -3.51
CA PRO A 257 -20.93 0.11 -4.21
C PRO A 257 -22.31 -0.53 -4.08
N ASP A 258 -22.37 -1.84 -3.75
CA ASP A 258 -23.62 -2.58 -3.60
C ASP A 258 -23.76 -3.12 -2.17
N ILE A 259 -24.92 -2.80 -1.56
CA ILE A 259 -25.31 -3.29 -0.23
C ILE A 259 -25.33 -4.83 -0.17
N THR A 260 -25.75 -5.50 -1.25
CA THR A 260 -25.75 -6.97 -1.35
C THR A 260 -24.35 -7.54 -1.29
N GLU A 261 -23.40 -6.94 -1.99
CA GLU A 261 -21.98 -7.34 -1.94
C GLU A 261 -21.35 -7.02 -0.56
N SER A 262 -21.73 -5.92 0.05
CA SER A 262 -21.34 -5.57 1.42
C SER A 262 -21.80 -6.63 2.43
N LEU A 263 -23.06 -7.06 2.34
CA LEU A 263 -23.64 -8.10 3.20
C LEU A 263 -23.04 -9.48 2.93
N LYS A 264 -22.82 -9.85 1.66
CA LYS A 264 -22.12 -11.10 1.29
C LYS A 264 -20.70 -11.12 1.84
N SER A 265 -19.95 -10.02 1.71
CA SER A 265 -18.60 -9.90 2.25
C SER A 265 -18.62 -10.02 3.78
N ALA A 266 -19.51 -9.31 4.47
CA ALA A 266 -19.64 -9.38 5.92
C ALA A 266 -20.04 -10.78 6.39
N SER A 267 -21.03 -11.42 5.73
CA SER A 267 -21.47 -12.78 6.06
C SER A 267 -20.37 -13.81 5.84
N SER A 268 -19.63 -13.72 4.73
CA SER A 268 -18.49 -14.62 4.45
C SER A 268 -17.45 -14.56 5.58
N TRP A 269 -17.24 -13.41 6.20
CA TRP A 269 -16.29 -13.25 7.30
C TRP A 269 -16.75 -13.89 8.60
N ILE A 270 -18.07 -13.88 8.87
CA ILE A 270 -18.66 -14.53 10.05
C ILE A 270 -18.56 -16.06 9.92
N PHE A 271 -18.83 -16.59 8.72
CA PHE A 271 -18.80 -18.04 8.45
C PHE A 271 -17.40 -18.59 8.18
N GLN A 272 -16.46 -17.78 7.70
CA GLN A 272 -15.09 -18.22 7.39
C GLN A 272 -14.18 -18.44 8.62
N LYS A 273 -14.61 -18.13 9.82
CA LYS A 273 -13.81 -18.34 11.06
C LYS A 273 -13.30 -19.78 11.26
N LYS A 274 -13.80 -20.77 10.48
CA LYS A 274 -13.34 -22.18 10.54
C LYS A 274 -12.76 -22.72 9.22
N SER A 275 -12.97 -22.06 8.09
CA SER A 275 -12.73 -22.67 6.75
C SER A 275 -11.44 -22.21 6.07
N ILE A 276 -11.07 -20.92 6.11
CA ILE A 276 -9.94 -20.40 5.33
C ILE A 276 -8.62 -21.03 5.77
N PHE A 277 -8.39 -21.18 7.07
CA PHE A 277 -7.16 -21.79 7.57
C PHE A 277 -7.08 -23.30 7.23
N LYS A 278 -8.21 -24.01 7.30
CA LYS A 278 -8.27 -25.45 6.95
C LYS A 278 -8.21 -25.70 5.45
N ASN A 279 -8.84 -24.86 4.63
CA ASN A 279 -8.86 -25.05 3.18
C ASN A 279 -7.59 -24.55 2.49
N PHE A 280 -6.93 -23.54 3.05
CA PHE A 280 -5.60 -23.12 2.61
C PHE A 280 -4.54 -24.20 2.88
N LEU A 281 -4.75 -25.01 3.94
CA LEU A 281 -3.88 -26.11 4.32
C LEU A 281 -4.30 -27.46 3.69
N LYS A 282 -5.56 -27.64 3.25
CA LYS A 282 -6.08 -28.91 2.75
C LYS A 282 -6.15 -29.07 1.23
N LYS A 283 -5.94 -28.00 0.46
CA LYS A 283 -6.13 -28.05 -1.01
C LYS A 283 -4.93 -28.58 -1.81
N ASP A 284 -3.89 -29.06 -1.15
CA ASP A 284 -2.68 -29.59 -1.79
C ASP A 284 -2.41 -31.09 -1.51
N TYR A 285 -3.45 -31.89 -1.13
CA TYR A 285 -3.28 -33.35 -0.99
C TYR A 285 -4.25 -34.15 -1.88
N SER A 286 -4.45 -33.76 -3.13
CA SER A 286 -5.02 -34.68 -4.14
C SER A 286 -4.74 -34.12 -5.54
N ASN A 287 -3.83 -34.79 -6.16
CA ASN A 287 -3.33 -34.91 -7.54
C ASN A 287 -1.97 -34.26 -7.76
#